data_8aa31de578ab284b4193523c00acb71a
#
_entry.id   8aa31de578ab284b4193523c00acb71a
#
_cell.length_a   1.000
_cell.length_b   1.000
_cell.length_c   1.000
_cell.angle_alpha   90.00
_cell.angle_beta   90.00
_cell.angle_gamma   90.00
#
_symmetry.space_group_name_H-M   'P 1'
#
loop_
_entity.id
_entity.type
_entity.pdbx_description
1 polymer ?
#
loop_
_entity_poly.entity_id
_entity_poly.type
_entity_poly.pdbx_seq_one_letter_code
_entity_poly.pdbx_strand_id
1 'polypeptide(L)'
;AFIDAEHALDVTYARRLGVKTDELLISQPDHGEQALEIADMLVRSGAVDLVVIDSVAALIPQTELEGAMGETQVGGHARLMSHALRKLTGTIHKSRTAVIFINQIRMKIGVTGYGSPETTTGGNALKFYSSVRLDIRKIQTLKDKEEAYGSLTRVKVVKNKMAPPFREAKFDIIWGTGISRSGELIDLGVDAGIVDKSGAWFAFGAEKLGQGKEKVRALLDETPELRNAIESQLIEHLGMNPRPVVHAPEETLPDPENAPVDDMDDEI
;
A
#
# COMPACT_ATOMS: atom_id res chain seq x y z
N ALA A 1 -1.22 2.87 11.89
CA ALA A 1 -1.79 4.22 11.90
C ALA A 1 -1.77 4.82 10.50
N PHE A 2 -2.76 5.64 10.19
CA PHE A 2 -2.91 6.32 8.91
C PHE A 2 -3.11 7.83 9.14
N ILE A 3 -2.20 8.63 8.61
CA ILE A 3 -2.27 10.09 8.66
C ILE A 3 -2.78 10.57 7.30
N ASP A 4 -4.06 10.91 7.27
CA ASP A 4 -4.81 11.30 6.07
C ASP A 4 -4.77 12.82 5.89
N ALA A 5 -3.67 13.33 5.34
CA ALA A 5 -3.50 14.76 5.09
C ALA A 5 -4.32 15.28 3.88
N GLU A 6 -4.82 14.37 3.03
CA GLU A 6 -5.70 14.72 1.90
C GLU A 6 -7.19 14.70 2.30
N HIS A 7 -7.54 14.20 3.49
CA HIS A 7 -8.92 14.02 3.97
C HIS A 7 -9.78 13.17 3.00
N ALA A 8 -9.18 12.16 2.40
CA ALA A 8 -9.75 11.38 1.31
C ALA A 8 -9.92 9.88 1.60
N LEU A 9 -9.63 9.45 2.83
CA LEU A 9 -9.73 8.04 3.21
C LEU A 9 -11.19 7.59 3.22
N ASP A 10 -11.54 6.67 2.32
CA ASP A 10 -12.81 5.95 2.34
C ASP A 10 -12.67 4.68 3.21
N VAL A 11 -13.27 4.74 4.41
CA VAL A 11 -13.27 3.63 5.38
C VAL A 11 -13.95 2.38 4.81
N THR A 12 -15.02 2.55 4.01
CA THR A 12 -15.73 1.43 3.39
C THR A 12 -14.86 0.73 2.35
N TYR A 13 -14.14 1.50 1.56
CA TYR A 13 -13.20 0.97 0.59
C TYR A 13 -12.01 0.29 1.28
N ALA A 14 -11.44 0.91 2.31
CA ALA A 14 -10.36 0.33 3.12
C ALA A 14 -10.75 -1.05 3.69
N ARG A 15 -11.98 -1.17 4.22
CA ARG A 15 -12.50 -2.44 4.74
C ARG A 15 -12.60 -3.52 3.65
N ARG A 16 -13.03 -3.14 2.42
CA ARG A 16 -13.06 -4.07 1.27
C ARG A 16 -11.67 -4.56 0.86
N LEU A 17 -10.64 -3.75 1.09
CA LEU A 17 -9.25 -4.12 0.86
C LEU A 17 -8.65 -4.98 1.99
N GLY A 18 -9.43 -5.33 3.02
CA GLY A 18 -9.00 -6.16 4.14
C GLY A 18 -8.39 -5.39 5.30
N VAL A 19 -8.49 -4.05 5.31
CA VAL A 19 -8.04 -3.25 6.45
C VAL A 19 -9.02 -3.42 7.61
N LYS A 20 -8.51 -3.76 8.78
CA LYS A 20 -9.27 -3.78 10.03
C LYS A 20 -9.49 -2.34 10.51
N THR A 21 -10.54 -1.71 10.01
CA THR A 21 -10.79 -0.28 10.21
C THR A 21 -11.10 0.08 11.67
N ASP A 22 -11.61 -0.87 12.45
CA ASP A 22 -11.93 -0.69 13.87
C ASP A 22 -10.66 -0.66 14.75
N GLU A 23 -9.54 -1.23 14.25
CA GLU A 23 -8.23 -1.19 14.90
C GLU A 23 -7.31 -0.10 14.31
N LEU A 24 -7.75 0.60 13.25
CA LEU A 24 -6.94 1.58 12.55
C LEU A 24 -6.97 2.94 13.25
N LEU A 25 -5.81 3.40 13.71
CA LEU A 25 -5.67 4.78 14.17
C LEU A 25 -5.64 5.71 12.96
N ILE A 26 -6.62 6.59 12.85
CA ILE A 26 -6.74 7.57 11.77
C ILE A 26 -6.57 8.96 12.37
N SER A 27 -5.78 9.80 11.71
CA SER A 27 -5.63 11.22 12.03
C SER A 27 -5.73 12.04 10.75
N GLN A 28 -6.47 13.16 10.83
CA GLN A 28 -6.66 14.10 9.73
C GLN A 28 -6.15 15.49 10.19
N PRO A 29 -4.83 15.73 10.05
CA PRO A 29 -4.22 16.98 10.50
C PRO A 29 -4.57 18.15 9.59
N ASP A 30 -4.61 19.35 10.17
CA ASP A 30 -4.92 20.59 9.45
C ASP A 30 -3.73 21.12 8.63
N HIS A 31 -2.50 20.83 9.06
CA HIS A 31 -1.28 21.33 8.42
C HIS A 31 -0.10 20.35 8.58
N GLY A 32 0.96 20.59 7.81
CA GLY A 32 2.09 19.66 7.69
C GLY A 32 2.88 19.46 8.99
N GLU A 33 3.07 20.50 9.81
CA GLU A 33 3.74 20.41 11.11
C GLU A 33 2.99 19.47 12.04
N GLN A 34 1.67 19.62 12.14
CA GLN A 34 0.82 18.76 12.97
C GLN A 34 0.88 17.31 12.52
N ALA A 35 0.79 17.05 11.21
CA ALA A 35 0.91 15.70 10.65
C ALA A 35 2.23 15.01 11.05
N LEU A 36 3.34 15.76 10.94
CA LEU A 36 4.67 15.22 11.21
C LEU A 36 4.95 15.07 12.70
N GLU A 37 4.34 15.91 13.56
CA GLU A 37 4.38 15.77 15.01
C GLU A 37 3.60 14.55 15.48
N ILE A 38 2.41 14.33 14.93
CA ILE A 38 1.62 13.12 15.20
C ILE A 38 2.41 11.87 14.78
N ALA A 39 3.05 11.88 13.61
CA ALA A 39 3.90 10.78 13.17
C ALA A 39 5.06 10.53 14.16
N ASP A 40 5.74 11.58 14.62
CA ASP A 40 6.84 11.47 15.59
C ASP A 40 6.36 10.90 16.93
N MET A 41 5.19 11.32 17.42
CA MET A 41 4.59 10.77 18.66
C MET A 41 4.24 9.29 18.51
N LEU A 42 3.59 8.89 17.41
CA LEU A 42 3.23 7.51 17.15
C LEU A 42 4.48 6.61 17.07
N VAL A 43 5.52 7.05 16.37
CA VAL A 43 6.78 6.31 16.26
C VAL A 43 7.47 6.19 17.62
N ARG A 44 7.49 7.26 18.43
CA ARG A 44 8.09 7.24 19.79
C ARG A 44 7.36 6.35 20.75
N SER A 45 6.04 6.24 20.63
CA SER A 45 5.24 5.42 21.54
C SER A 45 5.61 3.94 21.47
N GLY A 46 6.11 3.47 20.31
CA GLY A 46 6.37 2.06 20.05
C GLY A 46 5.09 1.21 20.02
N ALA A 47 3.91 1.84 20.01
CA ALA A 47 2.62 1.17 20.05
C ALA A 47 2.10 0.79 18.65
N VAL A 48 2.76 1.25 17.59
CA VAL A 48 2.36 0.99 16.20
C VAL A 48 3.54 0.43 15.40
N ASP A 49 3.29 -0.57 14.57
CA ASP A 49 4.30 -1.18 13.69
C ASP A 49 4.45 -0.41 12.38
N LEU A 50 3.40 0.28 11.94
CA LEU A 50 3.34 0.98 10.67
C LEU A 50 2.62 2.31 10.80
N VAL A 51 3.23 3.37 10.27
CA VAL A 51 2.61 4.69 10.06
C VAL A 51 2.63 5.00 8.57
N VAL A 52 1.47 5.30 8.00
CA VAL A 52 1.32 5.75 6.61
C VAL A 52 0.92 7.22 6.60
N ILE A 53 1.58 8.04 5.78
CA ILE A 53 1.28 9.47 5.58
C ILE A 53 0.84 9.67 4.14
N ASP A 54 -0.41 10.03 3.93
CA ASP A 54 -1.04 10.26 2.63
C ASP A 54 -1.60 11.68 2.53
N SER A 55 -0.99 12.52 1.75
CA SER A 55 0.28 12.40 1.04
C SER A 55 1.22 13.57 1.38
N VAL A 56 2.50 13.42 1.03
CA VAL A 56 3.49 14.53 1.21
C VAL A 56 3.04 15.80 0.51
N ALA A 57 2.32 15.70 -0.60
CA ALA A 57 1.83 16.85 -1.36
C ALA A 57 0.84 17.72 -0.56
N ALA A 58 0.13 17.13 0.40
CA ALA A 58 -0.86 17.81 1.25
C ALA A 58 -0.26 18.33 2.57
N LEU A 59 1.02 18.07 2.86
CA LEU A 59 1.68 18.58 4.06
C LEU A 59 2.05 20.06 3.90
N ILE A 60 1.04 20.91 3.83
CA ILE A 60 1.21 22.36 3.66
C ILE A 60 1.71 22.95 4.99
N PRO A 61 2.77 23.80 4.99
CA PRO A 61 3.21 24.51 6.18
C PRO A 61 2.11 25.41 6.76
N GLN A 62 2.00 25.48 8.08
CA GLN A 62 1.00 26.32 8.76
C GLN A 62 1.08 27.77 8.30
N THR A 63 2.30 28.30 8.16
CA THR A 63 2.52 29.69 7.71
C THR A 63 1.99 29.94 6.29
N GLU A 64 1.93 28.93 5.44
CA GLU A 64 1.37 29.02 4.09
C GLU A 64 -0.16 29.02 4.14
N LEU A 65 -0.76 28.30 5.08
CA LEU A 65 -2.22 28.27 5.28
C LEU A 65 -2.73 29.59 5.89
N GLU A 66 -1.95 30.23 6.76
CA GLU A 66 -2.30 31.50 7.41
C GLU A 66 -2.04 32.70 6.51
N GLY A 67 -1.26 32.54 5.44
CA GLY A 67 -0.94 33.58 4.46
C GLY A 67 -2.13 33.99 3.59
N ALA A 68 -2.04 35.15 2.96
CA ALA A 68 -3.07 35.62 2.04
C ALA A 68 -3.10 34.74 0.76
N MET A 69 -4.29 34.58 0.17
CA MET A 69 -4.42 33.85 -1.11
C MET A 69 -3.57 34.53 -2.19
N GLY A 70 -2.62 33.73 -2.75
CA GLY A 70 -1.67 34.21 -3.77
C GLY A 70 -0.29 34.60 -3.21
N GLU A 71 -0.09 34.56 -1.91
CA GLU A 71 1.22 34.74 -1.28
C GLU A 71 2.01 33.42 -1.42
N THR A 72 3.11 33.46 -2.15
CA THR A 72 3.95 32.28 -2.38
C THR A 72 5.10 32.22 -1.39
N GLN A 73 5.10 31.21 -0.51
CA GLN A 73 6.24 30.92 0.36
C GLN A 73 7.21 29.96 -0.34
N VAL A 74 8.20 30.54 -1.02
CA VAL A 74 9.18 29.72 -1.75
C VAL A 74 9.99 28.84 -0.79
N GLY A 75 9.86 27.52 -0.98
CA GLY A 75 10.66 26.52 -0.27
C GLY A 75 10.18 26.17 1.16
N GLY A 76 9.05 26.71 1.64
CA GLY A 76 8.50 26.39 2.95
C GLY A 76 8.30 24.89 3.15
N HIS A 77 7.62 24.25 2.22
CA HIS A 77 7.38 22.80 2.23
C HIS A 77 8.69 21.97 2.24
N ALA A 78 9.70 22.35 1.45
CA ALA A 78 10.98 21.64 1.45
C ALA A 78 11.76 21.80 2.76
N ARG A 79 11.65 22.97 3.43
CA ARG A 79 12.25 23.21 4.74
C ARG A 79 11.55 22.39 5.81
N LEU A 80 10.22 22.36 5.82
CA LEU A 80 9.41 21.55 6.73
C LEU A 80 9.83 20.07 6.63
N MET A 81 9.83 19.50 5.44
CA MET A 81 10.22 18.12 5.20
C MET A 81 11.67 17.84 5.63
N SER A 82 12.59 18.73 5.33
CA SER A 82 14.01 18.57 5.70
C SER A 82 14.20 18.57 7.21
N HIS A 83 13.50 19.45 7.93
CA HIS A 83 13.55 19.54 9.39
C HIS A 83 12.91 18.31 10.05
N ALA A 84 11.70 17.96 9.63
CA ALA A 84 10.97 16.83 10.18
C ALA A 84 11.67 15.49 9.95
N LEU A 85 12.16 15.23 8.73
CA LEU A 85 12.85 13.97 8.42
C LEU A 85 14.18 13.82 9.18
N ARG A 86 14.88 14.92 9.46
CA ARG A 86 16.06 14.88 10.31
C ARG A 86 15.72 14.39 11.72
N LYS A 87 14.62 14.85 12.29
CA LYS A 87 14.12 14.44 13.61
C LYS A 87 13.57 13.01 13.58
N LEU A 88 12.64 12.73 12.65
CA LEU A 88 11.99 11.43 12.50
C LEU A 88 12.98 10.27 12.26
N THR A 89 14.02 10.49 11.44
CA THR A 89 15.00 9.43 11.15
C THR A 89 15.66 8.92 12.44
N GLY A 90 16.00 9.82 13.36
CA GLY A 90 16.58 9.44 14.66
C GLY A 90 15.59 8.65 15.53
N THR A 91 14.32 9.02 15.49
CA THR A 91 13.23 8.35 16.22
C THR A 91 12.92 6.97 15.63
N ILE A 92 12.76 6.91 14.30
CA ILE A 92 12.48 5.65 13.56
C ILE A 92 13.61 4.63 13.77
N HIS A 93 14.88 5.08 13.76
CA HIS A 93 16.01 4.17 13.98
C HIS A 93 15.98 3.47 15.35
N LYS A 94 15.40 4.12 16.36
CA LYS A 94 15.27 3.58 17.72
C LYS A 94 13.99 2.77 17.93
N SER A 95 13.02 2.93 17.07
CA SER A 95 11.75 2.22 17.11
C SER A 95 11.78 1.02 16.18
N ARG A 96 10.75 0.17 16.27
CA ARG A 96 10.48 -0.90 15.30
C ARG A 96 9.38 -0.52 14.30
N THR A 97 9.01 0.75 14.26
CA THR A 97 7.93 1.25 13.42
C THR A 97 8.44 1.53 12.00
N ALA A 98 7.76 1.00 11.00
CA ALA A 98 7.96 1.39 9.61
C ALA A 98 7.14 2.66 9.31
N VAL A 99 7.72 3.59 8.53
CA VAL A 99 7.01 4.81 8.10
C VAL A 99 6.99 4.87 6.58
N ILE A 100 5.79 4.96 6.01
CA ILE A 100 5.56 5.09 4.57
C ILE A 100 5.07 6.50 4.27
N PHE A 101 5.82 7.21 3.42
CA PHE A 101 5.38 8.47 2.83
C PHE A 101 4.87 8.22 1.41
N ILE A 102 3.60 8.51 1.17
CA ILE A 102 3.04 8.54 -0.18
C ILE A 102 3.33 9.91 -0.77
N ASN A 103 3.83 9.94 -2.02
CA ASN A 103 4.16 11.20 -2.67
C ASN A 103 3.62 11.23 -4.11
N GLN A 104 3.37 12.42 -4.59
CA GLN A 104 2.88 12.66 -5.94
C GLN A 104 4.02 13.07 -6.86
N ILE A 105 3.91 12.66 -8.14
CA ILE A 105 4.82 13.06 -9.19
C ILE A 105 4.30 14.35 -9.83
N ARG A 106 5.19 15.30 -10.04
CA ARG A 106 4.94 16.56 -10.72
C ARG A 106 5.90 16.72 -11.90
N MET A 107 5.46 17.45 -12.90
CA MET A 107 6.31 17.82 -14.03
C MET A 107 6.98 19.17 -13.74
N LYS A 108 8.27 19.26 -13.95
CA LYS A 108 9.00 20.54 -13.90
C LYS A 108 8.68 21.37 -15.12
N ILE A 109 8.28 22.61 -14.91
CA ILE A 109 8.03 23.56 -15.99
C ILE A 109 9.38 24.07 -16.54
N GLY A 110 9.52 24.11 -17.86
CA GLY A 110 10.69 24.74 -18.52
C GLY A 110 11.96 23.87 -18.60
N VAL A 111 11.89 22.58 -18.27
CA VAL A 111 13.04 21.68 -18.46
C VAL A 111 13.07 21.21 -19.92
N THR A 112 13.85 21.89 -20.74
CA THR A 112 14.20 21.47 -22.10
C THR A 112 15.67 20.99 -22.07
N GLY A 113 15.89 19.68 -22.14
CA GLY A 113 17.25 19.13 -22.18
C GLY A 113 17.42 17.79 -21.46
N TYR A 114 18.66 17.42 -21.23
CA TYR A 114 19.05 16.17 -20.60
C TYR A 114 18.64 16.16 -19.11
N GLY A 115 17.70 15.31 -18.72
CA GLY A 115 17.27 15.10 -17.35
C GLY A 115 15.82 14.65 -17.27
N SER A 116 15.42 14.02 -16.15
CA SER A 116 14.02 13.67 -15.93
C SER A 116 13.21 14.95 -15.66
N PRO A 117 12.17 15.22 -16.46
CA PRO A 117 11.28 16.35 -16.20
C PRO A 117 10.44 16.14 -14.95
N GLU A 118 10.43 14.93 -14.41
CA GLU A 118 9.64 14.57 -13.25
C GLU A 118 10.33 14.95 -11.94
N THR A 119 9.52 15.39 -11.00
CA THR A 119 9.94 15.69 -9.62
C THR A 119 8.86 15.26 -8.64
N THR A 120 9.21 15.20 -7.37
CA THR A 120 8.27 14.94 -6.28
C THR A 120 8.10 16.20 -5.43
N THR A 121 6.97 16.33 -4.72
CA THR A 121 6.73 17.41 -3.77
C THR A 121 7.61 17.26 -2.52
N GLY A 122 7.75 18.30 -1.70
CA GLY A 122 8.52 18.27 -0.45
C GLY A 122 10.04 18.33 -0.63
N GLY A 123 10.53 18.71 -1.81
CA GLY A 123 11.97 18.86 -2.08
C GLY A 123 12.71 17.53 -2.20
N ASN A 124 14.00 17.53 -1.83
CA ASN A 124 14.88 16.37 -1.99
C ASN A 124 15.08 15.55 -0.70
N ALA A 125 14.57 15.99 0.44
CA ALA A 125 14.87 15.37 1.73
C ALA A 125 14.49 13.86 1.77
N LEU A 126 13.29 13.50 1.32
CA LEU A 126 12.87 12.10 1.24
C LEU A 126 13.78 11.23 0.36
N LYS A 127 14.36 11.79 -0.70
CA LYS A 127 15.28 11.04 -1.57
C LYS A 127 16.53 10.58 -0.83
N PHE A 128 16.99 11.38 0.14
CA PHE A 128 18.18 11.07 0.95
C PHE A 128 17.83 10.21 2.15
N TYR A 129 16.79 10.56 2.92
CA TYR A 129 16.45 9.89 4.17
C TYR A 129 15.81 8.52 3.98
N SER A 130 15.00 8.31 2.95
CA SER A 130 14.34 7.02 2.72
C SER A 130 15.33 5.85 2.59
N SER A 131 14.98 4.72 3.19
CA SER A 131 15.70 3.44 3.03
C SER A 131 15.32 2.75 1.73
N VAL A 132 14.04 2.79 1.38
CA VAL A 132 13.47 2.23 0.14
C VAL A 132 12.68 3.31 -0.57
N ARG A 133 12.75 3.35 -1.89
CA ARG A 133 11.88 4.18 -2.73
C ARG A 133 11.31 3.35 -3.86
N LEU A 134 10.00 3.41 -3.98
CA LEU A 134 9.21 2.71 -5.00
C LEU A 134 8.64 3.75 -5.97
N ASP A 135 8.79 3.50 -7.26
CA ASP A 135 8.11 4.23 -8.34
C ASP A 135 6.95 3.35 -8.82
N ILE A 136 5.73 3.86 -8.71
CA ILE A 136 4.51 3.13 -9.04
C ILE A 136 3.89 3.77 -10.27
N ARG A 137 3.65 2.97 -11.32
CA ARG A 137 3.12 3.43 -12.60
C ARG A 137 2.01 2.51 -13.10
N LYS A 138 0.90 3.10 -13.50
CA LYS A 138 -0.08 2.43 -14.33
C LYS A 138 0.52 2.24 -15.73
N ILE A 139 0.54 1.00 -16.23
CA ILE A 139 1.02 0.65 -17.57
C ILE A 139 -0.15 0.62 -18.55
N GLN A 140 -1.24 -0.06 -18.13
CA GLN A 140 -2.37 -0.33 -18.99
C GLN A 140 -3.68 -0.30 -18.19
N THR A 141 -4.78 0.08 -18.83
CA THR A 141 -6.12 -0.12 -18.29
C THR A 141 -6.60 -1.52 -18.65
N LEU A 142 -7.04 -2.29 -17.66
CA LEU A 142 -7.68 -3.58 -17.87
C LEU A 142 -9.14 -3.35 -18.23
N LYS A 143 -9.58 -4.03 -19.29
CA LYS A 143 -10.94 -3.90 -19.81
C LYS A 143 -11.52 -5.28 -20.08
N ASP A 144 -12.80 -5.45 -19.76
CA ASP A 144 -13.61 -6.53 -20.29
C ASP A 144 -14.53 -5.90 -21.35
N LYS A 145 -14.34 -6.30 -22.62
CA LYS A 145 -14.95 -5.65 -23.79
C LYS A 145 -14.62 -4.14 -23.82
N GLU A 146 -15.56 -3.26 -23.51
CA GLU A 146 -15.36 -1.81 -23.46
C GLU A 146 -15.31 -1.25 -22.04
N GLU A 147 -15.70 -2.04 -21.04
CA GLU A 147 -15.75 -1.60 -19.65
C GLU A 147 -14.40 -1.77 -18.95
N ALA A 148 -13.89 -0.68 -18.38
CA ALA A 148 -12.66 -0.72 -17.62
C ALA A 148 -12.95 -1.18 -16.18
N TYR A 149 -12.20 -2.17 -15.68
CA TYR A 149 -12.37 -2.73 -14.34
C TYR A 149 -11.12 -2.69 -13.47
N GLY A 150 -9.99 -2.30 -14.04
CA GLY A 150 -8.74 -2.28 -13.29
C GLY A 150 -7.57 -1.68 -14.07
N SER A 151 -6.39 -1.88 -13.55
CA SER A 151 -5.14 -1.44 -14.17
C SER A 151 -4.00 -2.42 -13.95
N LEU A 152 -3.22 -2.68 -15.00
CA LEU A 152 -1.90 -3.28 -14.89
C LEU A 152 -0.94 -2.21 -14.37
N THR A 153 -0.33 -2.49 -13.24
CA THR A 153 0.56 -1.56 -12.54
C THR A 153 1.98 -2.13 -12.45
N ARG A 154 2.96 -1.26 -12.64
CA ARG A 154 4.38 -1.57 -12.43
C ARG A 154 4.88 -0.85 -11.20
N VAL A 155 5.60 -1.57 -10.35
CA VAL A 155 6.38 -1.01 -9.25
C VAL A 155 7.86 -1.24 -9.54
N LYS A 156 8.63 -0.17 -9.50
CA LYS A 156 10.09 -0.22 -9.64
C LYS A 156 10.77 0.25 -8.36
N VAL A 157 11.70 -0.55 -7.87
CA VAL A 157 12.53 -0.19 -6.72
C VAL A 157 13.65 0.75 -7.19
N VAL A 158 13.46 2.06 -7.04
CA VAL A 158 14.44 3.05 -7.53
C VAL A 158 15.55 3.35 -6.53
N LYS A 159 15.36 2.99 -5.26
CA LYS A 159 16.37 3.03 -4.20
C LYS A 159 16.12 1.93 -3.20
N ASN A 160 17.16 1.26 -2.76
CA ASN A 160 17.08 0.29 -1.66
C ASN A 160 18.44 0.24 -0.94
N LYS A 161 18.41 0.48 0.38
CA LYS A 161 19.59 0.38 1.26
C LYS A 161 19.73 -1.01 1.90
N MET A 162 18.68 -1.86 1.78
CA MET A 162 18.59 -3.16 2.46
C MET A 162 18.88 -4.33 1.51
N ALA A 163 18.73 -4.12 0.19
CA ALA A 163 18.92 -5.15 -0.85
C ALA A 163 19.27 -4.46 -2.19
N PRO A 164 19.71 -5.21 -3.23
CA PRO A 164 19.96 -4.66 -4.55
C PRO A 164 18.72 -3.93 -5.12
N PRO A 165 18.87 -2.67 -5.56
CA PRO A 165 17.78 -1.90 -6.14
C PRO A 165 17.48 -2.31 -7.60
N PHE A 166 16.56 -1.59 -8.23
CA PHE A 166 16.17 -1.67 -9.65
C PHE A 166 15.38 -2.90 -10.07
N ARG A 167 14.92 -3.71 -9.10
CA ARG A 167 13.94 -4.76 -9.40
C ARG A 167 12.59 -4.13 -9.71
N GLU A 168 11.83 -4.82 -10.55
CA GLU A 168 10.48 -4.43 -10.94
C GLU A 168 9.51 -5.58 -10.67
N ALA A 169 8.29 -5.23 -10.27
CA ALA A 169 7.15 -6.13 -10.21
C ALA A 169 6.00 -5.53 -11.01
N LYS A 170 5.18 -6.38 -11.62
CA LYS A 170 3.96 -6.00 -12.34
C LYS A 170 2.82 -6.83 -11.79
N PHE A 171 1.70 -6.19 -11.53
CA PHE A 171 0.50 -6.84 -11.03
C PHE A 171 -0.74 -6.06 -11.41
N ASP A 172 -1.88 -6.75 -11.39
CA ASP A 172 -3.18 -6.17 -11.66
C ASP A 172 -3.77 -5.57 -10.38
N ILE A 173 -4.25 -4.33 -10.48
CA ILE A 173 -5.09 -3.69 -9.45
C ILE A 173 -6.51 -3.68 -9.99
N ILE A 174 -7.41 -4.36 -9.31
CA ILE A 174 -8.84 -4.43 -9.64
C ILE A 174 -9.57 -3.40 -8.79
N TRP A 175 -10.38 -2.57 -9.43
CA TRP A 175 -11.12 -1.54 -8.70
C TRP A 175 -12.15 -2.16 -7.76
N GLY A 176 -12.13 -1.71 -6.53
CA GLY A 176 -13.00 -2.21 -5.47
C GLY A 176 -12.46 -3.40 -4.66
N THR A 177 -11.45 -4.15 -5.18
CA THR A 177 -10.87 -5.31 -4.51
C THR A 177 -9.35 -5.23 -4.31
N GLY A 178 -8.67 -4.31 -4.99
CA GLY A 178 -7.23 -4.08 -4.81
C GLY A 178 -6.34 -4.97 -5.67
N ILE A 179 -5.18 -5.34 -5.15
CA ILE A 179 -4.18 -6.14 -5.86
C ILE A 179 -4.71 -7.56 -6.06
N SER A 180 -4.72 -8.03 -7.34
CA SER A 180 -5.19 -9.35 -7.70
C SER A 180 -4.10 -10.40 -7.47
N ARG A 181 -4.17 -11.10 -6.32
CA ARG A 181 -3.26 -12.21 -6.01
C ARG A 181 -3.39 -13.36 -7.04
N SER A 182 -4.61 -13.73 -7.39
CA SER A 182 -4.87 -14.78 -8.37
C SER A 182 -4.35 -14.42 -9.76
N GLY A 183 -4.49 -13.15 -10.18
CA GLY A 183 -3.92 -12.66 -11.44
C GLY A 183 -2.40 -12.74 -11.48
N GLU A 184 -1.73 -12.41 -10.38
CA GLU A 184 -0.28 -12.51 -10.24
C GLU A 184 0.19 -13.98 -10.26
N LEU A 185 -0.51 -14.87 -9.54
CA LEU A 185 -0.19 -16.30 -9.53
C LEU A 185 -0.31 -16.95 -10.92
N ILE A 186 -1.28 -16.51 -11.73
CA ILE A 186 -1.40 -16.99 -13.11
C ILE A 186 -0.20 -16.54 -13.94
N ASP A 187 0.18 -15.27 -13.88
CA ASP A 187 1.28 -14.74 -14.68
C ASP A 187 2.62 -15.38 -14.26
N LEU A 188 2.92 -15.40 -12.97
CA LEU A 188 4.14 -16.02 -12.44
C LEU A 188 4.15 -17.54 -12.66
N GLY A 189 2.98 -18.20 -12.54
CA GLY A 189 2.83 -19.61 -12.80
C GLY A 189 3.13 -19.98 -14.24
N VAL A 190 2.70 -19.16 -15.19
CA VAL A 190 3.01 -19.34 -16.62
C VAL A 190 4.49 -19.09 -16.87
N ASP A 191 5.07 -18.03 -16.31
CA ASP A 191 6.49 -17.69 -16.46
C ASP A 191 7.40 -18.79 -15.87
N ALA A 192 6.98 -19.44 -14.78
CA ALA A 192 7.69 -20.54 -14.13
C ALA A 192 7.43 -21.92 -14.76
N GLY A 193 6.50 -22.04 -15.71
CA GLY A 193 6.09 -23.32 -16.30
C GLY A 193 5.30 -24.23 -15.35
N ILE A 194 4.73 -23.69 -14.29
CA ILE A 194 3.86 -24.39 -13.33
C ILE A 194 2.42 -24.40 -13.83
N VAL A 195 2.00 -23.31 -14.47
CA VAL A 195 0.72 -23.19 -15.16
C VAL A 195 0.99 -23.26 -16.66
N ASP A 196 0.40 -24.25 -17.33
CA ASP A 196 0.49 -24.40 -18.77
C ASP A 196 -0.43 -23.42 -19.47
N LYS A 197 0.09 -22.73 -20.49
CA LYS A 197 -0.68 -21.84 -21.33
C LYS A 197 -0.56 -22.24 -22.79
N SER A 198 -1.69 -22.62 -23.39
CA SER A 198 -1.78 -22.94 -24.81
C SER A 198 -2.83 -22.05 -25.50
N GLY A 199 -2.35 -21.03 -26.21
CA GLY A 199 -3.21 -19.97 -26.75
C GLY A 199 -3.95 -19.23 -25.63
N ALA A 200 -5.27 -19.31 -25.60
CA ALA A 200 -6.09 -18.71 -24.55
C ALA A 200 -6.43 -19.67 -23.41
N TRP A 201 -6.02 -20.94 -23.48
CA TRP A 201 -6.30 -21.96 -22.48
C TRP A 201 -5.20 -22.05 -21.43
N PHE A 202 -5.63 -22.27 -20.18
CA PHE A 202 -4.76 -22.48 -19.03
C PHE A 202 -5.03 -23.82 -18.38
N ALA A 203 -3.98 -24.49 -17.89
CA ALA A 203 -4.06 -25.75 -17.16
C ALA A 203 -3.04 -25.78 -16.02
N PHE A 204 -3.34 -26.57 -14.99
CA PHE A 204 -2.44 -26.85 -13.89
C PHE A 204 -2.34 -28.35 -13.70
N GLY A 205 -1.19 -28.93 -14.05
CA GLY A 205 -1.05 -30.39 -14.17
C GLY A 205 -2.04 -30.98 -15.17
N ALA A 206 -2.90 -31.91 -14.72
CA ALA A 206 -3.94 -32.52 -15.56
C ALA A 206 -5.26 -31.71 -15.59
N GLU A 207 -5.39 -30.71 -14.74
CA GLU A 207 -6.63 -29.95 -14.57
C GLU A 207 -6.69 -28.74 -15.51
N LYS A 208 -7.79 -28.62 -16.27
CA LYS A 208 -8.05 -27.46 -17.14
C LYS A 208 -8.65 -26.33 -16.30
N LEU A 209 -7.93 -25.21 -16.19
CA LEU A 209 -8.39 -24.04 -15.43
C LEU A 209 -9.42 -23.19 -16.20
N GLY A 210 -9.34 -23.17 -17.54
CA GLY A 210 -10.30 -22.43 -18.35
C GLY A 210 -9.69 -21.66 -19.51
N GLN A 211 -10.54 -20.90 -20.22
CA GLN A 211 -10.15 -20.07 -21.34
C GLN A 211 -10.21 -18.59 -20.98
N GLY A 212 -9.06 -17.91 -21.09
CA GLY A 212 -8.90 -16.50 -20.78
C GLY A 212 -8.52 -16.26 -19.32
N LYS A 213 -7.58 -15.30 -19.09
CA LYS A 213 -7.03 -14.97 -17.76
C LYS A 213 -8.12 -14.61 -16.74
N GLU A 214 -9.15 -13.87 -17.17
CA GLU A 214 -10.23 -13.41 -16.30
C GLU A 214 -11.05 -14.56 -15.69
N LYS A 215 -11.39 -15.57 -16.49
CA LYS A 215 -12.12 -16.75 -16.00
C LYS A 215 -11.28 -17.59 -15.06
N VAL A 216 -9.98 -17.73 -15.37
CA VAL A 216 -9.05 -18.45 -14.51
C VAL A 216 -8.83 -17.71 -13.20
N ARG A 217 -8.74 -16.37 -13.22
CA ARG A 217 -8.67 -15.55 -12.03
C ARG A 217 -9.89 -15.77 -11.13
N ALA A 218 -11.10 -15.67 -11.70
CA ALA A 218 -12.34 -15.90 -10.96
C ALA A 218 -12.38 -17.30 -10.34
N LEU A 219 -11.98 -18.33 -11.10
CA LEU A 219 -11.87 -19.69 -10.59
C LEU A 219 -10.92 -19.79 -9.38
N LEU A 220 -9.73 -19.17 -9.47
CA LEU A 220 -8.76 -19.20 -8.37
C LEU A 220 -9.24 -18.39 -7.15
N ASP A 221 -10.03 -17.33 -7.36
CA ASP A 221 -10.62 -16.56 -6.26
C ASP A 221 -11.72 -17.38 -5.54
N GLU A 222 -12.48 -18.21 -6.28
CA GLU A 222 -13.52 -19.09 -5.76
C GLU A 222 -12.98 -20.42 -5.18
N THR A 223 -11.77 -20.82 -5.57
CA THR A 223 -11.17 -22.11 -5.17
C THR A 223 -9.83 -21.91 -4.46
N PRO A 224 -9.85 -21.61 -3.14
CA PRO A 224 -8.64 -21.33 -2.37
C PRO A 224 -7.63 -22.48 -2.36
N GLU A 225 -8.09 -23.75 -2.38
CA GLU A 225 -7.22 -24.92 -2.39
C GLU A 225 -6.35 -24.94 -3.65
N LEU A 226 -6.95 -24.73 -4.81
CA LEU A 226 -6.25 -24.70 -6.10
C LEU A 226 -5.27 -23.53 -6.17
N ARG A 227 -5.71 -22.34 -5.71
CA ARG A 227 -4.86 -21.16 -5.61
C ARG A 227 -3.63 -21.41 -4.74
N ASN A 228 -3.84 -21.99 -3.55
CA ASN A 228 -2.76 -22.30 -2.61
C ASN A 228 -1.82 -23.38 -3.14
N ALA A 229 -2.32 -24.36 -3.91
CA ALA A 229 -1.49 -25.37 -4.56
C ALA A 229 -0.52 -24.75 -5.59
N ILE A 230 -1.02 -23.85 -6.44
CA ILE A 230 -0.19 -23.13 -7.42
C ILE A 230 0.83 -22.24 -6.69
N GLU A 231 0.41 -21.51 -5.65
CA GLU A 231 1.30 -20.65 -4.87
C GLU A 231 2.41 -21.44 -4.18
N SER A 232 2.10 -22.59 -3.60
CA SER A 232 3.09 -23.44 -2.92
C SER A 232 4.17 -23.91 -3.89
N GLN A 233 3.80 -24.32 -5.10
CA GLN A 233 4.76 -24.72 -6.13
C GLN A 233 5.60 -23.52 -6.62
N LEU A 234 4.99 -22.32 -6.73
CA LEU A 234 5.73 -21.11 -7.07
C LEU A 234 6.75 -20.72 -6.00
N ILE A 235 6.37 -20.77 -4.74
CA ILE A 235 7.26 -20.50 -3.61
C ILE A 235 8.45 -21.46 -3.61
N GLU A 236 8.20 -22.73 -3.82
CA GLU A 236 9.24 -23.76 -3.93
C GLU A 236 10.15 -23.51 -5.14
N HIS A 237 9.57 -23.27 -6.32
CA HIS A 237 10.32 -22.98 -7.55
C HIS A 237 11.22 -21.75 -7.41
N LEU A 238 10.74 -20.70 -6.75
CA LEU A 238 11.47 -19.46 -6.51
C LEU A 238 12.48 -19.57 -5.35
N GLY A 239 12.55 -20.69 -4.64
CA GLY A 239 13.41 -20.88 -3.48
C GLY A 239 13.06 -19.90 -2.33
N MET A 240 11.82 -19.46 -2.23
CA MET A 240 11.35 -18.57 -1.19
C MET A 240 10.93 -19.38 0.03
N ASN A 241 11.25 -18.88 1.24
CA ASN A 241 10.66 -19.46 2.44
C ASN A 241 9.15 -19.16 2.45
N PRO A 242 8.29 -20.18 2.66
CA PRO A 242 6.86 -19.93 2.80
C PRO A 242 6.64 -18.93 3.94
N ARG A 243 5.81 -17.91 3.68
CA ARG A 243 5.40 -17.01 4.75
C ARG A 243 4.64 -17.84 5.79
N PRO A 244 4.90 -17.66 7.09
CA PRO A 244 4.03 -18.26 8.08
C PRO A 244 2.60 -17.80 7.78
N VAL A 245 1.70 -18.78 7.60
CA VAL A 245 0.27 -18.50 7.47
C VAL A 245 -0.16 -17.95 8.82
N VAL A 246 -0.33 -16.64 8.92
CA VAL A 246 -0.99 -16.03 10.06
C VAL A 246 -2.47 -16.40 9.91
N HIS A 247 -2.85 -17.51 10.53
CA HIS A 247 -4.27 -17.78 10.74
C HIS A 247 -4.78 -16.61 11.59
N ALA A 248 -5.76 -15.87 11.07
CA ALA A 248 -6.56 -15.02 11.92
C ALA A 248 -7.06 -15.92 13.06
N PRO A 249 -6.97 -15.51 14.33
CA PRO A 249 -7.54 -16.29 15.41
C PRO A 249 -9.00 -16.57 15.03
N GLU A 250 -9.38 -17.84 15.01
CA GLU A 250 -10.80 -18.21 14.95
C GLU A 250 -11.47 -17.44 16.08
N GLU A 251 -12.34 -16.51 15.75
CA GLU A 251 -13.24 -15.91 16.70
C GLU A 251 -14.13 -17.06 17.21
N THR A 252 -13.72 -17.65 18.32
CA THR A 252 -14.63 -18.45 19.12
C THR A 252 -15.70 -17.47 19.62
N LEU A 253 -16.85 -17.50 18.95
CA LEU A 253 -18.04 -16.83 19.45
C LEU A 253 -18.21 -17.27 20.90
N PRO A 254 -18.40 -16.33 21.85
CA PRO A 254 -18.63 -16.69 23.23
C PRO A 254 -19.87 -17.59 23.30
N ASP A 255 -19.71 -18.70 24.01
CA ASP A 255 -20.76 -19.67 24.25
C ASP A 255 -21.96 -18.94 24.83
N PRO A 256 -23.15 -19.01 24.20
CA PRO A 256 -24.34 -18.29 24.68
C PRO A 256 -24.81 -18.71 26.09
N GLU A 257 -24.27 -19.81 26.62
CA GLU A 257 -24.58 -20.26 28.02
C GLU A 257 -23.74 -19.52 29.08
N ASN A 258 -22.71 -18.72 28.70
CA ASN A 258 -21.83 -17.98 29.63
C ASN A 258 -21.93 -16.44 29.48
N ALA A 259 -23.06 -15.94 28.98
CA ALA A 259 -23.29 -14.50 28.99
C ALA A 259 -23.50 -14.04 30.45
N PRO A 260 -22.75 -13.02 30.94
CA PRO A 260 -23.01 -12.44 32.24
C PRO A 260 -24.43 -11.86 32.26
N VAL A 261 -25.25 -12.31 33.17
CA VAL A 261 -26.54 -11.69 33.49
C VAL A 261 -26.25 -10.34 34.15
N ASP A 262 -26.58 -9.25 33.45
CA ASP A 262 -26.63 -7.93 34.07
C ASP A 262 -27.70 -7.94 35.17
N ASP A 263 -27.25 -8.04 36.40
CA ASP A 263 -28.07 -7.73 37.56
C ASP A 263 -28.38 -6.23 37.54
N MET A 264 -29.52 -5.86 36.95
CA MET A 264 -30.10 -4.56 37.18
C MET A 264 -30.68 -4.56 38.62
N ASP A 265 -29.88 -4.11 39.56
CA ASP A 265 -30.43 -3.73 40.87
C ASP A 265 -31.22 -2.43 40.70
N ASP A 266 -32.53 -2.58 40.86
CA ASP A 266 -33.47 -1.53 41.16
C ASP A 266 -33.08 -0.87 42.50
N GLU A 267 -32.61 0.38 42.48
CA GLU A 267 -32.70 1.24 43.64
C GLU A 267 -33.60 2.47 43.33
N ILE A 268 -34.62 2.54 44.16
CA ILE A 268 -35.71 3.51 44.33
C ILE A 268 -35.21 4.92 44.68
#